data_d8a446301e2f96b7d411dc5c628126cd
#
_entry.id   d8a446301e2f96b7d411dc5c628126cd
#
_cell.length_a   1.000
_cell.length_b   1.000
_cell.length_c   1.000
_cell.angle_alpha   90.00
_cell.angle_beta   90.00
_cell.angle_gamma   90.00
#
_symmetry.space_group_name_H-M   'P 1'
#
loop_
_entity.id
_entity.type
_entity.pdbx_description
1 polymer ?
#
loop_
_entity_poly.entity_id
_entity_poly.type
_entity_poly.pdbx_seq_one_letter_code
_entity_poly.pdbx_strand_id
1 'polypeptide(L)'
;MTVSTRVIVSLAILTSIAACTNYYEIPVETPLRPKLDASDFQRILVAGFVTGGSDEVDTNLETARLLRSQLRSNSEFQVVDADVIELTAIAKEQGEPAQDSRPVESRDNGDQGGEASANINDDATAVEENYSEDDLELLEHIFANTSYWRQLGEEFQDPLIVTGTIYFTTHQRSGMVTREREIYDEFGRRRVAPIRAYRDRRGYVLSPKFIFIDGRTGVTLYTERHREEILYDSSQNTPALSSYFELMDRLVPSFLGTLSAESIRGTRILLK
;
A
#
# COMPACT_ATOMS: atom_id res chain seq x y z
N MET A 1 -61.16 29.86 -37.21
CA MET A 1 -59.70 29.97 -36.95
C MET A 1 -59.00 29.38 -38.15
N THR A 2 -58.39 30.24 -38.95
CA THR A 2 -57.78 29.88 -40.24
C THR A 2 -56.49 29.11 -40.03
N VAL A 3 -56.15 28.26 -40.97
CA VAL A 3 -54.93 27.41 -40.99
C VAL A 3 -53.68 28.26 -40.69
N SER A 4 -53.63 29.48 -41.13
CA SER A 4 -52.58 30.47 -40.93
C SER A 4 -52.31 30.75 -39.43
N THR A 5 -53.34 30.89 -38.62
CA THR A 5 -53.18 31.18 -37.15
C THR A 5 -52.56 29.97 -36.40
N ARG A 6 -52.91 28.75 -36.81
CA ARG A 6 -52.35 27.53 -36.21
C ARG A 6 -50.87 27.35 -36.54
N VAL A 7 -50.47 27.69 -37.76
CA VAL A 7 -49.04 27.62 -38.17
C VAL A 7 -48.20 28.65 -37.42
N ILE A 8 -48.70 29.88 -37.21
CA ILE A 8 -47.99 30.94 -36.51
C ILE A 8 -47.82 30.57 -35.02
N VAL A 9 -48.87 29.99 -34.37
CA VAL A 9 -48.78 29.54 -32.99
C VAL A 9 -47.81 28.37 -32.83
N SER A 10 -47.80 27.40 -33.74
CA SER A 10 -46.85 26.29 -33.73
C SER A 10 -45.39 26.75 -33.90
N LEU A 11 -45.17 27.71 -34.77
CA LEU A 11 -43.85 28.31 -35.00
C LEU A 11 -43.36 29.10 -33.79
N ALA A 12 -44.25 29.83 -33.11
CA ALA A 12 -43.94 30.59 -31.88
C ALA A 12 -43.60 29.66 -30.69
N ILE A 13 -44.23 28.49 -30.60
CA ILE A 13 -43.93 27.49 -29.59
C ILE A 13 -42.58 26.82 -29.86
N LEU A 14 -42.25 26.57 -31.13
CA LEU A 14 -40.96 25.94 -31.50
C LEU A 14 -39.77 26.86 -31.22
N THR A 15 -39.95 28.19 -31.35
CA THR A 15 -38.86 29.15 -31.07
C THR A 15 -38.62 29.35 -29.55
N SER A 16 -39.64 29.06 -28.71
CA SER A 16 -39.49 29.20 -27.23
C SER A 16 -38.66 28.09 -26.61
N ILE A 17 -38.45 26.96 -27.32
CA ILE A 17 -37.68 25.80 -26.78
C ILE A 17 -36.16 25.96 -27.05
N ALA A 18 -35.75 26.89 -27.85
CA ALA A 18 -34.36 27.20 -28.18
C ALA A 18 -33.69 28.17 -27.16
N ALA A 19 -34.22 28.29 -25.93
CA ALA A 19 -33.52 28.99 -24.85
C ALA A 19 -32.32 28.18 -24.41
N CYS A 20 -31.23 28.29 -25.19
CA CYS A 20 -29.92 27.76 -24.76
C CYS A 20 -29.54 28.46 -23.48
N THR A 21 -29.58 27.75 -22.37
CA THR A 21 -28.96 28.20 -21.12
C THR A 21 -27.48 28.34 -21.38
N ASN A 22 -26.99 29.56 -21.54
CA ASN A 22 -25.57 29.84 -21.60
C ASN A 22 -24.99 29.58 -20.21
N TYR A 23 -24.10 28.59 -20.11
CA TYR A 23 -23.34 28.33 -18.92
C TYR A 23 -21.84 28.49 -19.22
N TYR A 24 -21.11 28.93 -18.22
CA TYR A 24 -19.66 28.99 -18.29
C TYR A 24 -19.07 27.91 -17.38
N GLU A 25 -18.20 27.10 -17.93
CA GLU A 25 -17.40 26.16 -17.16
C GLU A 25 -16.07 26.84 -16.79
N ILE A 26 -15.87 27.02 -15.52
CA ILE A 26 -14.62 27.57 -14.99
C ILE A 26 -13.85 26.44 -14.35
N PRO A 27 -12.68 26.06 -14.87
CA PRO A 27 -11.81 25.12 -14.20
C PRO A 27 -11.31 25.76 -12.90
N VAL A 28 -11.50 25.11 -11.79
CA VAL A 28 -11.02 25.51 -10.46
C VAL A 28 -10.00 24.50 -10.00
N GLU A 29 -8.80 24.94 -9.71
CA GLU A 29 -7.77 24.13 -9.06
C GLU A 29 -7.66 24.57 -7.60
N THR A 30 -7.87 23.63 -6.70
CA THR A 30 -7.73 23.87 -5.25
C THR A 30 -6.49 23.12 -4.78
N PRO A 31 -5.41 23.80 -4.39
CA PRO A 31 -4.23 23.13 -3.86
C PRO A 31 -4.56 22.52 -2.49
N LEU A 32 -4.25 21.24 -2.33
CA LEU A 32 -4.26 20.56 -1.05
C LEU A 32 -2.87 20.70 -0.43
N ARG A 33 -2.84 20.99 0.86
CA ARG A 33 -1.57 20.97 1.60
C ARG A 33 -1.12 19.52 1.78
N PRO A 34 0.20 19.24 1.67
CA PRO A 34 0.73 17.93 1.98
C PRO A 34 0.45 17.60 3.45
N LYS A 35 0.31 16.32 3.77
CA LYS A 35 0.09 15.85 5.14
C LYS A 35 1.33 16.04 6.02
N LEU A 36 2.50 15.91 5.40
CA LEU A 36 3.81 16.16 6.02
C LEU A 36 4.45 17.38 5.35
N ASP A 37 4.85 18.37 6.15
CA ASP A 37 5.68 19.46 5.67
C ASP A 37 7.13 18.96 5.55
N ALA A 38 7.52 18.65 4.34
CA ALA A 38 8.85 18.16 4.00
C ALA A 38 9.73 19.22 3.32
N SER A 39 9.34 20.51 3.38
CA SER A 39 10.04 21.62 2.72
C SER A 39 11.48 21.83 3.19
N ASP A 40 11.79 21.41 4.41
CA ASP A 40 13.14 21.51 4.99
C ASP A 40 14.12 20.44 4.45
N PHE A 41 13.61 19.45 3.72
CA PHE A 41 14.41 18.36 3.20
C PHE A 41 14.62 18.50 1.69
N GLN A 42 15.87 18.40 1.26
CA GLN A 42 16.22 18.37 -0.16
C GLN A 42 16.35 16.93 -0.68
N ARG A 43 16.63 15.98 0.22
CA ARG A 43 16.91 14.58 -0.09
C ARG A 43 15.89 13.67 0.58
N ILE A 44 15.62 12.55 -0.08
CA ILE A 44 14.78 11.48 0.45
C ILE A 44 15.48 10.14 0.30
N LEU A 45 15.53 9.38 1.37
CA LEU A 45 16.08 8.04 1.42
C LEU A 45 14.95 7.04 1.70
N VAL A 46 14.70 6.12 0.78
CA VAL A 46 13.87 4.94 1.06
C VAL A 46 14.81 3.86 1.60
N ALA A 47 14.83 3.66 2.90
CA ALA A 47 15.82 2.81 3.58
C ALA A 47 15.55 1.33 3.38
N GLY A 48 14.32 0.90 3.62
CA GLY A 48 13.84 -0.48 3.59
C GLY A 48 12.66 -0.63 4.53
N PHE A 49 12.11 -1.83 4.59
CA PHE A 49 10.89 -2.11 5.34
C PHE A 49 11.03 -3.40 6.16
N VAL A 50 10.35 -3.45 7.29
CA VAL A 50 10.12 -4.70 8.02
C VAL A 50 8.97 -5.42 7.32
N THR A 51 9.19 -6.64 6.89
CA THR A 51 8.24 -7.36 6.02
C THR A 51 7.71 -8.63 6.67
N GLY A 52 6.48 -8.99 6.31
CA GLY A 52 5.84 -10.22 6.73
C GLY A 52 4.75 -10.66 5.77
N GLY A 53 4.19 -11.83 6.01
CA GLY A 53 3.18 -12.46 5.18
C GLY A 53 3.77 -13.45 4.19
N SER A 54 3.44 -13.37 2.92
CA SER A 54 3.83 -14.34 1.88
C SER A 54 5.23 -14.09 1.33
N ASP A 55 6.01 -15.14 1.20
CA ASP A 55 7.37 -15.13 0.61
C ASP A 55 7.36 -15.18 -0.93
N GLU A 56 6.18 -15.20 -1.55
CA GLU A 56 6.06 -15.24 -3.01
C GLU A 56 6.61 -13.97 -3.70
N VAL A 57 6.80 -12.89 -2.93
CA VAL A 57 7.31 -11.60 -3.40
C VAL A 57 8.27 -11.02 -2.37
N ASP A 58 9.45 -10.61 -2.81
CA ASP A 58 10.36 -9.79 -1.98
C ASP A 58 9.76 -8.37 -1.82
N THR A 59 8.87 -8.23 -0.84
CA THR A 59 8.12 -7.00 -0.62
C THR A 59 8.99 -5.84 -0.15
N ASN A 60 10.12 -6.11 0.54
CA ASN A 60 11.09 -5.09 0.94
C ASN A 60 11.72 -4.43 -0.30
N LEU A 61 12.31 -5.26 -1.15
CA LEU A 61 13.02 -4.81 -2.34
C LEU A 61 12.09 -4.13 -3.35
N GLU A 62 10.93 -4.75 -3.63
CA GLU A 62 10.00 -4.26 -4.63
C GLU A 62 9.30 -2.95 -4.18
N THR A 63 8.97 -2.82 -2.87
CA THR A 63 8.46 -1.55 -2.34
C THR A 63 9.50 -0.45 -2.48
N ALA A 64 10.74 -0.70 -2.04
CA ALA A 64 11.79 0.31 -2.10
C ALA A 64 12.07 0.77 -3.54
N ARG A 65 12.14 -0.16 -4.49
CA ARG A 65 12.34 0.14 -5.92
C ARG A 65 11.20 0.96 -6.50
N LEU A 66 9.96 0.56 -6.23
CA LEU A 66 8.77 1.24 -6.72
C LEU A 66 8.70 2.67 -6.17
N LEU A 67 8.82 2.84 -4.85
CA LEU A 67 8.75 4.15 -4.22
C LEU A 67 9.88 5.08 -4.69
N ARG A 68 11.11 4.58 -4.82
CA ARG A 68 12.22 5.37 -5.39
C ARG A 68 11.92 5.81 -6.82
N SER A 69 11.37 4.92 -7.65
CA SER A 69 10.98 5.25 -9.02
C SER A 69 9.89 6.33 -9.06
N GLN A 70 8.86 6.18 -8.24
CA GLN A 70 7.75 7.12 -8.16
C GLN A 70 8.19 8.49 -7.63
N LEU A 71 9.02 8.51 -6.59
CA LEU A 71 9.58 9.75 -6.04
C LEU A 71 10.46 10.49 -7.05
N ARG A 72 11.31 9.80 -7.82
CA ARG A 72 12.11 10.42 -8.89
C ARG A 72 11.27 11.06 -10.00
N SER A 73 10.10 10.47 -10.29
CA SER A 73 9.24 10.93 -11.37
C SER A 73 8.25 12.01 -10.94
N ASN A 74 7.84 12.03 -9.67
CA ASN A 74 6.70 12.81 -9.21
C ASN A 74 7.00 13.73 -8.02
N SER A 75 8.28 13.88 -7.62
CA SER A 75 8.65 14.78 -6.52
C SER A 75 9.85 15.64 -6.89
N GLU A 76 10.05 16.72 -6.11
CA GLU A 76 11.20 17.62 -6.24
C GLU A 76 12.42 17.15 -5.43
N PHE A 77 12.29 16.05 -4.67
CA PHE A 77 13.34 15.52 -3.84
C PHE A 77 14.45 14.84 -4.65
N GLN A 78 15.67 15.02 -4.21
CA GLN A 78 16.78 14.20 -4.66
C GLN A 78 16.70 12.82 -3.97
N VAL A 79 16.28 11.79 -4.71
CA VAL A 79 16.19 10.42 -4.19
C VAL A 79 17.59 9.83 -4.05
N VAL A 80 17.95 9.44 -2.83
CA VAL A 80 19.23 8.81 -2.53
C VAL A 80 19.23 7.38 -3.08
N ASP A 81 20.30 7.02 -3.78
CA ASP A 81 20.49 5.66 -4.31
C ASP A 81 21.38 4.90 -3.33
N ALA A 82 20.76 4.10 -2.49
CA ALA A 82 21.38 3.27 -1.47
C ALA A 82 20.89 1.82 -1.60
N ASP A 83 21.61 0.87 -1.05
CA ASP A 83 21.11 -0.50 -0.94
C ASP A 83 19.86 -0.54 -0.04
N VAL A 84 18.99 -1.52 -0.27
CA VAL A 84 17.80 -1.73 0.55
C VAL A 84 18.23 -2.44 1.83
N ILE A 85 17.88 -1.86 2.97
CA ILE A 85 18.27 -2.38 4.29
C ILE A 85 17.33 -3.49 4.70
N GLU A 86 17.87 -4.61 5.18
CA GLU A 86 17.12 -5.72 5.75
C GLU A 86 16.71 -5.41 7.21
N LEU A 87 15.71 -4.54 7.36
CA LEU A 87 15.29 -4.05 8.67
C LEU A 87 14.71 -5.14 9.57
N THR A 88 14.15 -6.20 9.00
CA THR A 88 13.63 -7.34 9.75
C THR A 88 14.72 -8.03 10.56
N ALA A 89 15.89 -8.26 9.94
CA ALA A 89 17.05 -8.85 10.62
C ALA A 89 17.58 -7.93 11.74
N ILE A 90 17.72 -6.63 11.44
CA ILE A 90 18.21 -5.64 12.40
C ILE A 90 17.25 -5.48 13.60
N ALA A 91 15.93 -5.50 13.33
CA ALA A 91 14.93 -5.41 14.39
C ALA A 91 14.99 -6.60 15.34
N LYS A 92 15.23 -7.81 14.84
CA LYS A 92 15.43 -9.00 15.65
C LYS A 92 16.66 -8.87 16.55
N GLU A 93 17.80 -8.49 15.98
CA GLU A 93 19.04 -8.32 16.75
C GLU A 93 18.90 -7.29 17.88
N GLN A 94 18.13 -6.22 17.64
CA GLN A 94 17.90 -5.19 18.65
C GLN A 94 16.83 -5.58 19.69
N GLY A 95 15.94 -6.52 19.36
CA GLY A 95 14.87 -7.01 20.25
C GLY A 95 15.33 -8.12 21.20
N GLU A 96 16.42 -8.83 20.89
CA GLU A 96 16.99 -9.80 21.82
C GLU A 96 17.63 -9.07 23.00
N PRO A 97 17.19 -9.32 24.27
CA PRO A 97 17.90 -8.80 25.41
C PRO A 97 19.31 -9.36 25.38
N ALA A 98 20.32 -8.49 25.44
CA ALA A 98 21.72 -8.89 25.48
C ALA A 98 21.88 -10.05 26.48
N GLN A 99 22.10 -11.27 25.98
CA GLN A 99 22.40 -12.41 26.82
C GLN A 99 23.69 -12.06 27.53
N ASP A 100 23.50 -11.69 28.81
CA ASP A 100 24.58 -11.44 29.74
C ASP A 100 25.49 -12.68 29.70
N SER A 101 26.64 -12.52 29.06
CA SER A 101 27.66 -13.56 28.93
C SER A 101 28.28 -13.77 30.32
N ARG A 102 27.53 -14.39 31.22
CA ARG A 102 28.10 -14.92 32.46
C ARG A 102 28.96 -16.11 32.06
N PRO A 103 30.25 -16.07 32.40
CA PRO A 103 31.10 -17.25 32.30
C PRO A 103 30.47 -18.35 33.14
N VAL A 104 30.06 -19.44 32.51
CA VAL A 104 29.65 -20.66 33.22
C VAL A 104 30.90 -21.20 33.87
N GLU A 105 31.06 -20.93 35.17
CA GLU A 105 32.02 -21.61 36.03
C GLU A 105 31.70 -23.11 35.98
N SER A 106 32.61 -23.86 35.38
CA SER A 106 32.58 -25.33 35.31
C SER A 106 32.52 -25.91 36.73
N ARG A 107 31.37 -26.38 37.16
CA ARG A 107 31.28 -27.33 38.26
C ARG A 107 31.34 -28.74 37.66
N ASP A 108 32.54 -29.28 37.79
CA ASP A 108 32.84 -30.71 37.72
C ASP A 108 31.96 -31.49 38.69
N ASN A 109 31.16 -32.42 38.21
CA ASN A 109 30.72 -33.61 38.93
C ASN A 109 30.35 -34.71 37.96
N GLY A 110 31.10 -35.76 38.08
CA GLY A 110 31.16 -36.93 37.24
C GLY A 110 29.90 -37.81 37.20
N ASP A 111 29.99 -38.61 36.20
CA ASP A 111 29.57 -40.04 36.09
C ASP A 111 28.19 -40.35 35.51
N GLN A 112 28.30 -41.27 34.50
CA GLN A 112 27.36 -42.25 33.96
C GLN A 112 26.56 -41.93 32.69
N GLY A 113 27.10 -42.40 31.57
CA GLY A 113 26.56 -43.45 30.70
C GLY A 113 25.25 -43.20 29.96
N GLY A 114 25.34 -42.96 28.71
CA GLY A 114 24.17 -43.01 27.78
C GLY A 114 24.53 -42.58 26.40
N GLU A 115 24.85 -43.55 25.54
CA GLU A 115 25.03 -43.34 24.10
C GLU A 115 23.74 -42.84 23.45
N ALA A 116 23.79 -41.64 22.84
CA ALA A 116 22.80 -41.23 21.86
C ALA A 116 23.52 -40.46 20.73
N SER A 117 23.49 -41.03 19.58
CA SER A 117 24.02 -40.55 18.32
C SER A 117 23.76 -39.05 18.06
N ALA A 118 24.84 -38.31 17.91
CA ALA A 118 24.80 -36.97 17.33
C ALA A 118 24.62 -37.11 15.82
N ASN A 119 23.41 -36.90 15.33
CA ASN A 119 23.19 -36.51 13.95
C ASN A 119 23.35 -34.99 13.86
N ILE A 120 24.56 -34.59 13.52
CA ILE A 120 24.82 -33.22 13.05
C ILE A 120 24.36 -33.23 11.58
N ASN A 121 23.13 -32.86 11.34
CA ASN A 121 22.72 -32.39 10.01
C ASN A 121 22.95 -30.87 10.04
N ASP A 122 24.13 -30.45 9.60
CA ASP A 122 24.38 -29.11 9.07
C ASP A 122 23.61 -28.98 7.74
N ASP A 123 22.31 -28.79 7.84
CA ASP A 123 21.50 -28.26 6.76
C ASP A 123 20.90 -26.95 7.32
N ALA A 124 21.69 -25.87 7.18
CA ALA A 124 21.22 -24.51 7.41
C ALA A 124 20.26 -24.14 6.28
N THR A 125 19.13 -24.83 6.21
CA THR A 125 17.94 -24.28 5.57
C THR A 125 17.51 -23.12 6.46
N ALA A 126 17.78 -21.89 5.99
CA ALA A 126 17.16 -20.71 6.52
C ALA A 126 15.66 -20.99 6.54
N VAL A 127 15.10 -21.20 7.73
CA VAL A 127 13.66 -21.27 7.94
C VAL A 127 13.19 -19.86 7.65
N GLU A 128 12.60 -19.66 6.46
CA GLU A 128 11.92 -18.42 6.10
C GLU A 128 10.77 -18.24 7.10
N GLU A 129 11.02 -17.42 8.11
CA GLU A 129 10.04 -17.13 9.16
C GLU A 129 8.98 -16.19 8.58
N ASN A 130 7.82 -16.74 8.29
CA ASN A 130 6.67 -15.99 7.80
C ASN A 130 6.01 -15.25 8.96
N TYR A 131 6.31 -13.95 9.10
CA TYR A 131 5.77 -13.10 10.17
C TYR A 131 4.30 -12.79 9.93
N SER A 132 3.48 -12.94 10.97
CA SER A 132 2.11 -12.44 11.00
C SER A 132 2.07 -10.91 11.15
N GLU A 133 0.90 -10.30 10.96
CA GLU A 133 0.72 -8.85 11.17
C GLU A 133 1.02 -8.45 12.62
N ASP A 134 0.67 -9.30 13.60
CA ASP A 134 0.95 -9.08 15.03
C ASP A 134 2.46 -9.18 15.33
N ASP A 135 3.17 -10.09 14.67
CA ASP A 135 4.63 -10.22 14.84
C ASP A 135 5.37 -8.99 14.33
N LEU A 136 4.87 -8.36 13.24
CA LEU A 136 5.42 -7.11 12.74
C LEU A 136 5.31 -5.97 13.76
N GLU A 137 4.23 -5.93 14.56
CA GLU A 137 4.08 -4.92 15.61
C GLU A 137 5.16 -5.07 16.69
N LEU A 138 5.59 -6.31 17.00
CA LEU A 138 6.69 -6.55 17.94
C LEU A 138 8.04 -6.03 17.40
N LEU A 139 8.24 -6.04 16.10
CA LEU A 139 9.45 -5.54 15.45
C LEU A 139 9.46 -4.00 15.26
N GLU A 140 8.36 -3.33 15.51
CA GLU A 140 8.25 -1.87 15.35
C GLU A 140 9.13 -1.06 16.32
N HIS A 141 9.70 -1.69 17.36
CA HIS A 141 10.63 -1.00 18.28
C HIS A 141 11.84 -0.38 17.57
N ILE A 142 12.24 -0.91 16.40
CA ILE A 142 13.33 -0.35 15.60
C ILE A 142 13.04 1.10 15.18
N PHE A 143 11.78 1.46 14.92
CA PHE A 143 11.40 2.81 14.51
C PHE A 143 11.48 3.82 15.66
N ALA A 144 11.52 3.35 16.91
CA ALA A 144 11.73 4.18 18.08
C ALA A 144 13.22 4.39 18.40
N ASN A 145 14.13 3.66 17.73
CA ASN A 145 15.56 3.77 17.97
C ASN A 145 16.14 5.01 17.24
N THR A 146 15.99 6.19 17.84
CA THR A 146 16.44 7.46 17.29
C THR A 146 17.94 7.52 17.01
N SER A 147 18.77 6.79 17.78
CA SER A 147 20.22 6.75 17.58
C SER A 147 20.60 6.05 16.29
N TYR A 148 19.93 4.94 15.96
CA TYR A 148 20.12 4.21 14.71
C TYR A 148 19.75 5.07 13.50
N TRP A 149 18.57 5.69 13.52
CA TRP A 149 18.08 6.50 12.41
C TRP A 149 18.90 7.79 12.21
N ARG A 150 19.40 8.39 13.29
CA ARG A 150 20.31 9.54 13.20
C ARG A 150 21.64 9.13 12.57
N GLN A 151 22.24 8.01 12.99
CA GLN A 151 23.49 7.53 12.40
C GLN A 151 23.32 7.26 10.90
N LEU A 152 22.21 6.63 10.50
CA LEU A 152 21.88 6.41 9.10
C LEU A 152 21.68 7.76 8.36
N GLY A 153 21.05 8.73 9.01
CA GLY A 153 20.86 10.07 8.46
C GLY A 153 22.18 10.80 8.22
N GLU A 154 23.11 10.74 9.17
CA GLU A 154 24.46 11.33 9.03
C GLU A 154 25.22 10.74 7.83
N GLU A 155 25.10 9.43 7.58
CA GLU A 155 25.73 8.75 6.44
C GLU A 155 25.21 9.29 5.09
N PHE A 156 23.91 9.58 4.99
CA PHE A 156 23.27 10.03 3.75
C PHE A 156 23.00 11.53 3.67
N GLN A 157 23.64 12.33 4.52
CA GLN A 157 23.56 13.80 4.54
C GLN A 157 22.15 14.32 4.90
N ASP A 158 21.64 13.86 6.02
CA ASP A 158 20.41 14.32 6.66
C ASP A 158 19.14 14.26 5.77
N PRO A 159 18.84 13.14 5.12
CA PRO A 159 17.65 13.02 4.28
C PRO A 159 16.36 12.89 5.11
N LEU A 160 15.23 13.10 4.46
CA LEU A 160 13.98 12.54 4.94
C LEU A 160 14.01 11.04 4.70
N ILE A 161 13.94 10.23 5.76
CA ILE A 161 13.99 8.77 5.67
C ILE A 161 12.57 8.23 5.58
N VAL A 162 12.30 7.39 4.56
CA VAL A 162 11.06 6.64 4.38
C VAL A 162 11.32 5.19 4.70
N THR A 163 10.54 4.66 5.61
CA THR A 163 10.61 3.28 6.09
C THR A 163 9.23 2.80 6.57
N GLY A 164 9.15 1.68 7.24
CA GLY A 164 7.92 1.18 7.85
C GLY A 164 7.77 -0.32 7.82
N THR A 165 6.52 -0.81 7.87
CA THR A 165 6.21 -2.23 7.79
C THR A 165 5.37 -2.52 6.55
N ILE A 166 5.59 -3.69 5.92
CA ILE A 166 4.82 -4.20 4.80
C ILE A 166 4.31 -5.58 5.14
N TYR A 167 3.00 -5.74 5.19
CA TYR A 167 2.37 -7.04 5.33
C TYR A 167 1.64 -7.38 4.04
N PHE A 168 2.06 -8.46 3.37
CA PHE A 168 1.46 -8.94 2.13
C PHE A 168 1.11 -10.40 2.27
N THR A 169 -0.17 -10.76 2.13
CA THR A 169 -0.61 -12.14 2.32
C THR A 169 -1.73 -12.51 1.37
N THR A 170 -1.91 -13.81 1.17
CA THR A 170 -3.04 -14.35 0.43
C THR A 170 -4.35 -14.10 1.20
N HIS A 171 -5.40 -13.79 0.46
CA HIS A 171 -6.74 -13.59 1.01
C HIS A 171 -7.77 -14.38 0.22
N GLN A 172 -8.62 -15.10 0.95
CA GLN A 172 -9.70 -15.87 0.36
C GLN A 172 -11.04 -15.42 0.94
N ARG A 173 -12.00 -15.19 0.06
CA ARG A 173 -13.36 -14.82 0.44
C ARG A 173 -14.36 -15.59 -0.37
N SER A 174 -15.13 -16.41 0.31
CA SER A 174 -16.23 -17.16 -0.30
C SER A 174 -17.57 -16.68 0.23
N GLY A 175 -18.59 -16.71 -0.62
CA GLY A 175 -19.92 -16.29 -0.21
C GLY A 175 -20.96 -16.34 -1.32
N MET A 176 -22.21 -16.15 -0.90
CA MET A 176 -23.33 -16.03 -1.82
C MET A 176 -23.39 -14.62 -2.38
N VAL A 177 -23.33 -14.51 -3.69
CA VAL A 177 -23.52 -13.24 -4.41
C VAL A 177 -24.81 -13.28 -5.23
N THR A 178 -25.52 -12.16 -5.27
CA THR A 178 -26.67 -12.02 -6.16
C THR A 178 -26.17 -11.54 -7.52
N ARG A 179 -26.46 -12.29 -8.55
CA ARG A 179 -26.10 -11.97 -9.93
C ARG A 179 -27.37 -11.89 -10.77
N GLU A 180 -27.44 -10.93 -11.64
CA GLU A 180 -28.48 -10.85 -12.64
C GLU A 180 -28.17 -11.83 -13.78
N ARG A 181 -29.15 -12.66 -14.11
CA ARG A 181 -29.10 -13.57 -15.27
C ARG A 181 -30.26 -13.32 -16.18
N GLU A 182 -29.96 -13.28 -17.46
CA GLU A 182 -30.99 -13.28 -18.48
C GLU A 182 -31.61 -14.69 -18.60
N ILE A 183 -32.89 -14.75 -18.44
CA ILE A 183 -33.70 -15.96 -18.65
C ILE A 183 -34.76 -15.69 -19.69
N TYR A 184 -35.09 -16.68 -20.48
CA TYR A 184 -36.17 -16.61 -21.44
C TYR A 184 -37.40 -17.31 -20.86
N ASP A 185 -38.54 -16.65 -20.92
CA ASP A 185 -39.81 -17.24 -20.50
C ASP A 185 -40.32 -18.22 -21.57
N GLU A 186 -41.39 -18.93 -21.26
CA GLU A 186 -42.02 -19.91 -22.18
C GLU A 186 -42.47 -19.31 -23.51
N PHE A 187 -42.57 -17.99 -23.58
CA PHE A 187 -42.93 -17.25 -24.79
C PHE A 187 -41.71 -16.64 -25.53
N GLY A 188 -40.47 -17.03 -25.13
CA GLY A 188 -39.24 -16.54 -25.70
C GLY A 188 -38.89 -15.08 -25.34
N ARG A 189 -39.55 -14.46 -24.36
CA ARG A 189 -39.31 -13.11 -23.94
C ARG A 189 -38.15 -13.08 -22.93
N ARG A 190 -37.22 -12.18 -23.17
CA ARG A 190 -36.06 -11.95 -22.29
C ARG A 190 -36.49 -11.31 -20.98
N ARG A 191 -36.12 -11.92 -19.87
CA ARG A 191 -36.30 -11.41 -18.52
C ARG A 191 -34.95 -11.44 -17.80
N VAL A 192 -34.68 -10.41 -16.97
CA VAL A 192 -33.55 -10.40 -16.07
C VAL A 192 -34.06 -10.84 -14.67
N ALA A 193 -33.50 -11.91 -14.16
CA ALA A 193 -33.85 -12.40 -12.83
C ALA A 193 -32.59 -12.46 -11.95
N PRO A 194 -32.69 -12.00 -10.68
CA PRO A 194 -31.61 -12.17 -9.73
C PRO A 194 -31.50 -13.64 -9.34
N ILE A 195 -30.32 -14.20 -9.53
CA ILE A 195 -29.95 -15.53 -9.05
C ILE A 195 -28.90 -15.43 -7.96
N ARG A 196 -29.00 -16.27 -6.94
CA ARG A 196 -27.95 -16.43 -5.95
C ARG A 196 -26.97 -17.48 -6.43
N ALA A 197 -25.70 -17.11 -6.52
CA ALA A 197 -24.62 -18.01 -6.87
C ALA A 197 -23.56 -17.98 -5.77
N TYR A 198 -23.03 -19.14 -5.42
CA TYR A 198 -21.87 -19.22 -4.56
C TYR A 198 -20.63 -18.83 -5.37
N ARG A 199 -19.81 -17.96 -4.82
CA ARG A 199 -18.54 -17.55 -5.41
C ARG A 199 -17.43 -17.76 -4.42
N ASP A 200 -16.38 -18.37 -4.89
CA ASP A 200 -15.11 -18.45 -4.23
C ASP A 200 -14.14 -17.52 -4.95
N ARG A 201 -13.56 -16.57 -4.20
CA ARG A 201 -12.60 -15.61 -4.70
C ARG A 201 -11.33 -15.72 -3.90
N ARG A 202 -10.21 -15.64 -4.60
CA ARG A 202 -8.88 -15.64 -4.03
C ARG A 202 -8.13 -14.42 -4.50
N GLY A 203 -7.22 -13.93 -3.69
CA GLY A 203 -6.41 -12.79 -4.03
C GLY A 203 -5.43 -12.48 -2.92
N TYR A 204 -5.15 -11.20 -2.74
CA TYR A 204 -4.13 -10.74 -1.82
C TYR A 204 -4.59 -9.51 -1.07
N VAL A 205 -4.03 -9.34 0.13
CA VAL A 205 -4.14 -8.13 0.95
C VAL A 205 -2.74 -7.56 1.11
N LEU A 206 -2.64 -6.26 0.98
CA LEU A 206 -1.45 -5.47 1.24
C LEU A 206 -1.76 -4.43 2.32
N SER A 207 -1.04 -4.50 3.44
CA SER A 207 -1.18 -3.58 4.58
C SER A 207 0.16 -2.88 4.86
N PRO A 208 0.50 -1.81 4.13
CA PRO A 208 1.70 -1.05 4.42
C PRO A 208 1.47 -0.02 5.52
N LYS A 209 2.50 0.21 6.32
CA LYS A 209 2.63 1.32 7.24
C LYS A 209 3.87 2.11 6.87
N PHE A 210 3.69 3.30 6.31
CA PHE A 210 4.78 4.20 5.97
C PHE A 210 5.13 5.07 7.17
N ILE A 211 6.42 5.18 7.46
CA ILE A 211 6.97 5.98 8.55
C ILE A 211 8.01 6.92 7.97
N PHE A 212 7.85 8.20 8.26
CA PHE A 212 8.74 9.26 7.82
C PHE A 212 9.56 9.74 9.01
N ILE A 213 10.88 9.67 8.90
CA ILE A 213 11.83 9.97 9.97
C ILE A 213 12.75 11.11 9.52
N ASP A 214 12.99 12.08 10.40
CA ASP A 214 14.00 13.11 10.19
C ASP A 214 15.40 12.50 10.36
N GLY A 215 16.18 12.43 9.30
CA GLY A 215 17.53 11.88 9.31
C GLY A 215 18.48 12.63 10.26
N ARG A 216 18.26 13.93 10.51
CA ARG A 216 19.09 14.73 11.43
C ARG A 216 18.90 14.35 12.90
N THR A 217 17.68 14.03 13.27
CA THR A 217 17.30 13.82 14.67
C THR A 217 16.98 12.36 15.00
N GLY A 218 16.67 11.54 13.98
CA GLY A 218 16.17 10.18 14.14
C GLY A 218 14.73 10.09 14.63
N VAL A 219 14.00 11.23 14.68
CA VAL A 219 12.64 11.29 15.21
C VAL A 219 11.62 11.04 14.11
N THR A 220 10.61 10.24 14.41
CA THR A 220 9.48 10.04 13.51
C THR A 220 8.65 11.32 13.38
N LEU A 221 8.50 11.81 12.16
CA LEU A 221 7.70 13.00 11.82
C LEU A 221 6.24 12.67 11.54
N TYR A 222 6.02 11.59 10.80
CA TYR A 222 4.67 11.20 10.36
C TYR A 222 4.57 9.68 10.15
N THR A 223 3.38 9.14 10.34
CA THR A 223 3.10 7.73 10.11
C THR A 223 1.73 7.60 9.45
N GLU A 224 1.65 6.78 8.41
CA GLU A 224 0.42 6.50 7.69
C GLU A 224 0.26 5.00 7.44
N ARG A 225 -0.93 4.47 7.77
CA ARG A 225 -1.28 3.06 7.52
C ARG A 225 -2.28 3.00 6.39
N HIS A 226 -2.09 2.02 5.52
CA HIS A 226 -3.03 1.70 4.45
C HIS A 226 -3.38 0.22 4.49
N ARG A 227 -4.48 -0.13 3.84
CA ARG A 227 -4.88 -1.52 3.61
C ARG A 227 -5.65 -1.58 2.31
N GLU A 228 -5.14 -2.36 1.38
CA GLU A 228 -5.76 -2.62 0.10
C GLU A 228 -5.97 -4.13 -0.10
N GLU A 229 -7.06 -4.47 -0.75
CA GLU A 229 -7.37 -5.87 -1.04
C GLU A 229 -7.75 -6.02 -2.52
N ILE A 230 -7.34 -7.13 -3.11
CA ILE A 230 -7.72 -7.50 -4.46
C ILE A 230 -8.19 -8.96 -4.46
N LEU A 231 -9.33 -9.20 -5.08
CA LEU A 231 -9.94 -10.52 -5.15
C LEU A 231 -10.31 -10.86 -6.59
N TYR A 232 -9.82 -11.99 -7.05
CA TYR A 232 -10.10 -12.56 -8.36
C TYR A 232 -11.06 -13.74 -8.26
N ASP A 233 -11.72 -14.10 -9.35
CA ASP A 233 -12.48 -15.35 -9.41
C ASP A 233 -11.48 -16.52 -9.27
N SER A 234 -11.87 -17.57 -8.54
CA SER A 234 -11.01 -18.72 -8.24
C SER A 234 -10.48 -19.46 -9.49
N SER A 235 -11.11 -19.21 -10.64
CA SER A 235 -10.64 -19.71 -11.95
C SER A 235 -9.49 -18.90 -12.55
N GLN A 236 -9.21 -17.72 -12.01
CA GLN A 236 -8.10 -16.86 -12.46
C GLN A 236 -6.89 -17.14 -11.58
N ASN A 237 -5.82 -17.63 -12.20
CA ASN A 237 -4.54 -17.79 -11.52
C ASN A 237 -3.71 -16.51 -11.74
N THR A 238 -3.82 -15.56 -10.81
CA THR A 238 -3.08 -14.31 -10.91
C THR A 238 -1.79 -14.42 -10.09
N PRO A 239 -0.62 -14.14 -10.68
CA PRO A 239 0.65 -14.18 -9.97
C PRO A 239 0.70 -13.19 -8.80
N ALA A 240 1.33 -13.58 -7.70
CA ALA A 240 1.50 -12.75 -6.50
C ALA A 240 2.15 -11.40 -6.83
N LEU A 241 3.22 -11.42 -7.60
CA LEU A 241 3.94 -10.21 -8.00
C LEU A 241 3.06 -9.21 -8.77
N SER A 242 2.23 -9.69 -9.70
CA SER A 242 1.31 -8.83 -10.45
C SER A 242 0.25 -8.21 -9.55
N SER A 243 -0.28 -9.00 -8.61
CA SER A 243 -1.26 -8.55 -7.62
C SER A 243 -0.66 -7.53 -6.65
N TYR A 244 0.59 -7.74 -6.26
CA TYR A 244 1.35 -6.82 -5.43
C TYR A 244 1.49 -5.45 -6.10
N PHE A 245 1.94 -5.39 -7.35
CA PHE A 245 2.06 -4.12 -8.07
C PHE A 245 0.71 -3.45 -8.30
N GLU A 246 -0.36 -4.20 -8.59
CA GLU A 246 -1.69 -3.63 -8.73
C GLU A 246 -2.20 -2.99 -7.42
N LEU A 247 -1.91 -3.61 -6.28
CA LEU A 247 -2.21 -3.07 -4.96
C LEU A 247 -1.37 -1.83 -4.64
N MET A 248 -0.06 -1.88 -4.93
CA MET A 248 0.83 -0.75 -4.74
C MET A 248 0.46 0.45 -5.62
N ASP A 249 0.05 0.25 -6.87
CA ASP A 249 -0.38 1.33 -7.77
C ASP A 249 -1.59 2.11 -7.23
N ARG A 250 -2.45 1.45 -6.46
CA ARG A 250 -3.58 2.12 -5.76
C ARG A 250 -3.12 2.97 -4.57
N LEU A 251 -2.01 2.59 -3.94
CA LEU A 251 -1.48 3.24 -2.73
C LEU A 251 -0.52 4.41 -3.06
N VAL A 252 0.20 4.32 -4.16
CA VAL A 252 1.20 5.31 -4.58
C VAL A 252 0.66 6.74 -4.59
N PRO A 253 -0.53 7.05 -5.11
CA PRO A 253 -1.05 8.42 -5.09
C PRO A 253 -1.21 8.96 -3.66
N SER A 254 -1.71 8.16 -2.73
CA SER A 254 -1.85 8.59 -1.32
C SER A 254 -0.50 8.81 -0.66
N PHE A 255 0.48 7.94 -0.94
CA PHE A 255 1.85 8.10 -0.47
C PHE A 255 2.48 9.40 -0.99
N LEU A 256 2.37 9.68 -2.29
CA LEU A 256 2.90 10.92 -2.89
C LEU A 256 2.18 12.16 -2.35
N GLY A 257 0.87 12.09 -2.15
CA GLY A 257 0.07 13.17 -1.55
C GLY A 257 0.44 13.48 -0.09
N THR A 258 1.17 12.58 0.58
CA THR A 258 1.73 12.87 1.91
C THR A 258 2.89 13.87 1.82
N LEU A 259 3.68 13.83 0.77
CA LEU A 259 4.92 14.60 0.60
C LEU A 259 4.75 15.84 -0.30
N SER A 260 3.82 15.81 -1.24
CA SER A 260 3.62 16.85 -2.24
C SER A 260 2.24 17.46 -2.16
N ALA A 261 2.16 18.75 -2.50
CA ALA A 261 0.88 19.41 -2.65
C ALA A 261 0.14 18.86 -3.88
N GLU A 262 -1.00 18.24 -3.66
CA GLU A 262 -1.90 17.85 -4.74
C GLU A 262 -2.86 18.99 -5.06
N SER A 263 -3.29 19.09 -6.32
CA SER A 263 -4.37 20.00 -6.71
C SER A 263 -5.62 19.19 -7.10
N ILE A 264 -6.73 19.49 -6.45
CA ILE A 264 -8.03 18.98 -6.90
C ILE A 264 -8.50 19.86 -8.04
N ARG A 265 -8.69 19.25 -9.21
CA ARG A 265 -9.30 19.90 -10.36
C ARG A 265 -10.80 19.65 -10.35
N GLY A 266 -11.55 20.73 -10.34
CA GLY A 266 -13.01 20.71 -10.43
C GLY A 266 -13.50 21.69 -11.50
N THR A 267 -14.72 21.50 -11.97
CA THR A 267 -15.37 22.44 -12.89
C THR A 267 -16.52 23.12 -12.17
N ARG A 268 -16.52 24.42 -12.11
CA ARG A 268 -17.64 25.22 -11.61
C ARG A 268 -18.50 25.68 -12.77
N ILE A 269 -19.77 25.33 -12.73
CA ILE A 269 -20.74 25.76 -13.72
C ILE A 269 -21.41 27.04 -13.21
N LEU A 270 -21.25 28.13 -13.95
CA LEU A 270 -21.95 29.38 -13.68
C LEU A 270 -23.06 29.54 -14.73
N LEU A 271 -24.29 29.72 -14.27
CA LEU A 271 -25.42 30.09 -15.10
C LEU A 271 -25.39 31.62 -15.33
N LYS A 272 -25.58 32.03 -16.56
CA LYS A 272 -25.68 33.44 -16.93
C LYS A 272 -27.12 33.92 -16.82
#